data_684c47d845f4c20b5c086fbf76138018
#
_entry.id   684c47d845f4c20b5c086fbf76138018
#
_cell.length_a   1.000
_cell.length_b   1.000
_cell.length_c   1.000
_cell.angle_alpha   90.00
_cell.angle_beta   90.00
_cell.angle_gamma   90.00
#
_symmetry.space_group_name_H-M   'P 1'
#
loop_
_entity.id
_entity.type
_entity.pdbx_description
1 polymer ?
#
loop_
_entity_poly.entity_id
_entity_poly.type
_entity_poly.pdbx_seq_one_letter_code
_entity_poly.pdbx_strand_id
1 'polypeptide(L)'
;QMVEAMSQILIQENAEKNLLQASAHEVNILIPFEGYPRDVYAAVGNGSELEALYTQVEAETATGGTDIYSAAMEGLRQLGNYDLSQYTPAIILLTDGVSDGSIDAFQTAYEAFGADVPVFSIMFGSADPTQLEELAELTHARVFDGREDLIGAFRSVKGYN
;
A
#
# COMPACT_ATOMS: atom_id res chain seq x y z
N GLN A 1 -9.09 -12.39 2.50
CA GLN A 1 -8.80 -11.23 3.39
C GLN A 1 -8.34 -10.02 2.59
N MET A 2 -7.27 -10.16 1.78
CA MET A 2 -6.71 -9.05 0.98
C MET A 2 -7.75 -8.43 0.03
N VAL A 3 -8.41 -9.25 -0.78
CA VAL A 3 -9.46 -8.80 -1.72
C VAL A 3 -10.59 -8.07 -0.98
N GLU A 4 -11.05 -8.62 0.14
CA GLU A 4 -12.08 -7.99 0.97
C GLU A 4 -11.59 -6.66 1.57
N ALA A 5 -10.34 -6.60 2.02
CA ALA A 5 -9.73 -5.38 2.51
C ALA A 5 -9.75 -4.27 1.45
N MET A 6 -9.33 -4.60 0.24
CA MET A 6 -9.28 -3.65 -0.86
C MET A 6 -10.67 -3.18 -1.30
N SER A 7 -11.72 -4.00 -1.14
CA SER A 7 -13.09 -3.58 -1.45
C SER A 7 -13.56 -2.40 -0.58
N GLN A 8 -13.00 -2.24 0.62
CA GLN A 8 -13.40 -1.16 1.53
C GLN A 8 -12.98 0.23 1.06
N ILE A 9 -11.95 0.30 0.21
CA ILE A 9 -11.42 1.57 -0.28
C ILE A 9 -11.59 1.76 -1.79
N LEU A 10 -11.65 0.69 -2.56
CA LEU A 10 -11.74 0.75 -4.03
C LEU A 10 -13.17 0.72 -4.57
N ILE A 11 -14.12 0.14 -3.83
CA ILE A 11 -15.54 0.16 -4.20
C ILE A 11 -16.17 1.41 -3.58
N GLN A 12 -16.67 2.31 -4.44
CA GLN A 12 -17.16 3.62 -4.03
C GLN A 12 -18.21 3.56 -2.91
N GLU A 13 -19.19 2.68 -3.03
CA GLU A 13 -20.24 2.52 -2.02
C GLU A 13 -19.68 2.14 -0.64
N ASN A 14 -18.73 1.20 -0.61
CA ASN A 14 -18.08 0.78 0.62
C ASN A 14 -17.20 1.89 1.20
N ALA A 15 -16.44 2.56 0.36
CA ALA A 15 -15.58 3.66 0.77
C ALA A 15 -16.38 4.82 1.37
N GLU A 16 -17.48 5.21 0.77
CA GLU A 16 -18.37 6.24 1.30
C GLU A 16 -18.96 5.85 2.65
N LYS A 17 -19.45 4.62 2.78
CA LYS A 17 -20.00 4.09 4.03
C LYS A 17 -19.00 4.11 5.18
N ASN A 18 -17.73 3.85 4.87
CA ASN A 18 -16.64 3.78 5.83
C ASN A 18 -15.88 5.12 5.99
N LEU A 19 -16.30 6.19 5.31
CA LEU A 19 -15.61 7.48 5.28
C LEU A 19 -14.17 7.36 4.76
N LEU A 20 -13.98 6.52 3.74
CA LEU A 20 -12.69 6.21 3.11
C LEU A 20 -12.65 6.64 1.63
N GLN A 21 -13.66 7.36 1.17
CA GLN A 21 -13.75 7.75 -0.23
C GLN A 21 -12.53 8.56 -0.70
N ALA A 22 -12.08 8.26 -1.91
CA ALA A 22 -11.04 9.03 -2.56
C ALA A 22 -11.57 10.41 -3.00
N SER A 23 -10.70 11.41 -3.00
CA SER A 23 -11.02 12.72 -3.60
C SER A 23 -10.88 12.67 -5.11
N ALA A 24 -11.42 13.70 -5.79
CA ALA A 24 -11.32 13.82 -7.26
C ALA A 24 -9.87 13.92 -7.77
N HIS A 25 -8.94 14.34 -6.93
CA HIS A 25 -7.53 14.57 -7.26
C HIS A 25 -6.60 13.50 -6.65
N GLU A 26 -7.13 12.58 -5.88
CA GLU A 26 -6.33 11.50 -5.29
C GLU A 26 -5.87 10.54 -6.38
N VAL A 27 -4.61 10.15 -6.31
CA VAL A 27 -4.03 9.12 -7.19
C VAL A 27 -3.81 7.86 -6.38
N ASN A 28 -4.38 6.76 -6.81
CA ASN A 28 -4.18 5.45 -6.23
C ASN A 28 -3.39 4.58 -7.21
N ILE A 29 -2.28 4.02 -6.74
CA ILE A 29 -1.42 3.14 -7.50
C ILE A 29 -1.45 1.77 -6.85
N LEU A 30 -1.89 0.78 -7.59
CA LEU A 30 -1.95 -0.61 -7.14
C LEU A 30 -0.74 -1.37 -7.68
N ILE A 31 0.01 -1.98 -6.77
CA ILE A 31 1.20 -2.79 -7.10
C ILE A 31 1.01 -4.18 -6.49
N PRO A 32 0.44 -5.12 -7.23
CA PRO A 32 0.43 -6.52 -6.79
C PRO A 32 1.86 -7.05 -6.74
N PHE A 33 2.15 -7.86 -5.75
CA PHE A 33 3.49 -8.43 -5.59
C PHE A 33 3.47 -9.84 -4.98
N GLU A 34 4.54 -10.54 -5.25
CA GLU A 34 4.89 -11.82 -4.64
C GLU A 34 6.39 -11.78 -4.29
N GLY A 35 7.21 -12.68 -4.75
CA GLY A 35 8.67 -12.56 -4.64
C GLY A 35 9.25 -11.37 -5.42
N TYR A 36 8.44 -10.70 -6.22
CA TYR A 36 8.77 -9.50 -7.00
C TYR A 36 7.49 -8.70 -7.30
N PRO A 37 7.60 -7.39 -7.60
CA PRO A 37 6.45 -6.60 -8.04
C PRO A 37 5.95 -7.06 -9.41
N ARG A 38 4.61 -7.07 -9.55
CA ARG A 38 3.94 -7.41 -10.81
C ARG A 38 3.52 -6.13 -11.56
N ASP A 39 2.63 -6.25 -12.52
CA ASP A 39 2.13 -5.12 -13.29
C ASP A 39 1.48 -4.05 -12.40
N VAL A 40 1.79 -2.80 -12.68
CA VAL A 40 1.32 -1.65 -11.92
C VAL A 40 0.08 -1.07 -12.58
N TYR A 41 -0.93 -0.77 -11.78
CA TYR A 41 -2.17 -0.14 -12.21
C TYR A 41 -2.37 1.17 -11.46
N ALA A 42 -2.92 2.19 -12.10
CA ALA A 42 -3.16 3.48 -11.47
C ALA A 42 -4.56 4.01 -11.80
N ALA A 43 -5.13 4.76 -10.87
CA ALA A 43 -6.39 5.45 -11.05
C ALA A 43 -6.34 6.84 -10.42
N VAL A 44 -6.97 7.81 -11.06
CA VAL A 44 -7.13 9.17 -10.56
C VAL A 44 -8.59 9.41 -10.19
N GLY A 45 -8.82 9.94 -9.01
CA GLY A 45 -10.16 10.30 -8.54
C GLY A 45 -10.93 9.13 -7.92
N ASN A 46 -12.24 9.27 -7.89
CA ASN A 46 -13.17 8.40 -7.18
C ASN A 46 -14.23 7.72 -8.06
N GLY A 47 -14.00 7.71 -9.36
CA GLY A 47 -14.95 7.16 -10.33
C GLY A 47 -14.67 5.71 -10.73
N SER A 48 -15.09 5.35 -11.95
CA SER A 48 -14.97 4.00 -12.49
C SER A 48 -13.53 3.51 -12.62
N GLU A 49 -12.56 4.39 -12.78
CA GLU A 49 -11.14 4.02 -12.82
C GLU A 49 -10.67 3.44 -11.49
N LEU A 50 -11.12 4.01 -10.36
CA LEU A 50 -10.81 3.47 -9.04
C LEU A 50 -11.41 2.08 -8.84
N GLU A 51 -12.66 1.88 -9.23
CA GLU A 51 -13.31 0.56 -9.14
C GLU A 51 -12.67 -0.47 -10.08
N ALA A 52 -12.10 -0.03 -11.21
CA ALA A 52 -11.34 -0.91 -12.10
C ALA A 52 -10.08 -1.48 -11.41
N LEU A 53 -9.48 -0.78 -10.46
CA LEU A 53 -8.39 -1.33 -9.65
C LEU A 53 -8.86 -2.53 -8.83
N TYR A 54 -10.08 -2.49 -8.29
CA TYR A 54 -10.63 -3.62 -7.54
C TYR A 54 -10.79 -4.85 -8.44
N THR A 55 -11.20 -4.69 -9.69
CA THR A 55 -11.25 -5.78 -10.65
C THR A 55 -9.88 -6.44 -10.86
N GLN A 56 -8.81 -5.65 -10.87
CA GLN A 56 -7.44 -6.19 -10.93
C GLN A 56 -7.08 -6.96 -9.66
N VAL A 57 -7.46 -6.45 -8.50
CA VAL A 57 -7.25 -7.17 -7.22
C VAL A 57 -7.94 -8.53 -7.21
N GLU A 58 -9.18 -8.60 -7.69
CA GLU A 58 -9.93 -9.86 -7.79
C GLU A 58 -9.30 -10.86 -8.76
N ALA A 59 -8.64 -10.37 -9.80
CA ALA A 59 -7.98 -11.21 -10.81
C ALA A 59 -6.63 -11.76 -10.35
N GLU A 60 -6.03 -11.18 -9.28
CA GLU A 60 -4.73 -11.63 -8.79
C GLU A 60 -4.81 -12.99 -8.09
N THR A 61 -3.80 -13.80 -8.32
CA THR A 61 -3.65 -15.13 -7.71
C THR A 61 -2.37 -15.19 -6.90
N ALA A 62 -2.46 -15.73 -5.71
CA ALA A 62 -1.29 -15.99 -4.88
C ALA A 62 -0.50 -17.18 -5.44
N THR A 63 0.70 -16.95 -5.95
CA THR A 63 1.47 -17.98 -6.67
C THR A 63 2.91 -18.15 -6.19
N GLY A 64 3.39 -17.39 -5.23
CA GLY A 64 4.80 -17.46 -4.89
C GLY A 64 5.17 -16.93 -3.53
N GLY A 65 6.44 -16.53 -3.40
CA GLY A 65 7.00 -15.95 -2.21
C GLY A 65 6.47 -14.55 -1.90
N THR A 66 7.08 -13.92 -0.91
CA THR A 66 6.72 -12.56 -0.49
C THR A 66 8.00 -11.73 -0.38
N ASP A 67 8.06 -10.60 -1.07
CA ASP A 67 9.14 -9.62 -0.89
C ASP A 67 8.55 -8.23 -0.75
N ILE A 68 8.32 -7.81 0.50
CA ILE A 68 7.76 -6.50 0.83
C ILE A 68 8.71 -5.36 0.46
N TYR A 69 10.01 -5.61 0.48
CA TYR A 69 11.01 -4.58 0.23
C TYR A 69 11.06 -4.20 -1.25
N SER A 70 11.05 -5.18 -2.15
CA SER A 70 10.98 -4.91 -3.58
C SER A 70 9.67 -4.26 -3.98
N ALA A 71 8.56 -4.63 -3.35
CA ALA A 71 7.27 -3.98 -3.56
C ALA A 71 7.29 -2.52 -3.10
N ALA A 72 7.84 -2.23 -1.93
CA ALA A 72 7.99 -0.87 -1.42
C ALA A 72 8.94 -0.02 -2.29
N MET A 73 10.03 -0.60 -2.79
CA MET A 73 10.92 0.08 -3.74
C MET A 73 10.22 0.43 -5.05
N GLU A 74 9.38 -0.46 -5.57
CA GLU A 74 8.56 -0.16 -6.75
C GLU A 74 7.57 0.96 -6.46
N GLY A 75 7.01 1.00 -5.25
CA GLY A 75 6.17 2.11 -4.79
C GLY A 75 6.91 3.44 -4.87
N LEU A 76 8.14 3.52 -4.36
CA LEU A 76 8.98 4.71 -4.47
C LEU A 76 9.24 5.09 -5.93
N ARG A 77 9.55 4.12 -6.77
CA ARG A 77 9.80 4.35 -8.19
C ARG A 77 8.57 4.95 -8.88
N GLN A 78 7.38 4.46 -8.59
CA GLN A 78 6.12 5.00 -9.13
C GLN A 78 5.88 6.42 -8.64
N LEU A 79 6.10 6.70 -7.36
CA LEU A 79 5.93 8.04 -6.79
C LEU A 79 6.92 9.05 -7.41
N GLY A 80 8.07 8.61 -7.87
CA GLY A 80 9.05 9.43 -8.60
C GLY A 80 8.53 10.02 -9.91
N ASN A 81 7.42 9.50 -10.44
CA ASN A 81 6.76 10.04 -11.63
C ASN A 81 5.82 11.24 -11.33
N TYR A 82 5.63 11.59 -10.07
CA TYR A 82 4.72 12.64 -9.63
C TYR A 82 5.47 13.80 -8.99
N ASP A 83 4.88 14.99 -9.07
CA ASP A 83 5.39 16.18 -8.39
C ASP A 83 4.95 16.15 -6.91
N LEU A 84 5.85 15.74 -6.02
CA LEU A 84 5.57 15.61 -4.60
C LEU A 84 5.43 16.96 -3.87
N SER A 85 5.62 18.10 -4.56
CA SER A 85 5.22 19.39 -4.05
C SER A 85 3.69 19.62 -4.16
N GLN A 86 3.01 18.82 -4.99
CA GLN A 86 1.56 18.90 -5.23
C GLN A 86 0.78 17.77 -4.55
N TYR A 87 1.46 16.72 -4.08
CA TYR A 87 0.85 15.54 -3.48
C TYR A 87 1.49 15.20 -2.15
N THR A 88 0.70 14.66 -1.24
CA THR A 88 1.20 14.03 -0.01
C THR A 88 1.31 12.53 -0.24
N PRO A 89 2.53 12.00 -0.45
CA PRO A 89 2.71 10.60 -0.77
C PRO A 89 2.62 9.71 0.46
N ALA A 90 2.11 8.50 0.27
CA ALA A 90 2.19 7.41 1.24
C ALA A 90 2.18 6.07 0.51
N ILE A 91 2.85 5.08 1.09
CA ILE A 91 2.76 3.69 0.66
C ILE A 91 1.97 2.93 1.72
N ILE A 92 1.01 2.14 1.30
CA ILE A 92 0.26 1.22 2.17
C ILE A 92 0.61 -0.19 1.73
N LEU A 93 1.31 -0.90 2.57
CA LEU A 93 1.73 -2.28 2.33
C LEU A 93 0.76 -3.23 3.02
N LEU A 94 0.12 -4.10 2.25
CA LEU A 94 -0.76 -5.15 2.76
C LEU A 94 -0.09 -6.50 2.57
N THR A 95 0.14 -7.24 3.64
CA THR A 95 0.81 -8.54 3.58
C THR A 95 0.26 -9.52 4.61
N ASP A 96 0.26 -10.79 4.27
CA ASP A 96 -0.16 -11.90 5.15
C ASP A 96 0.95 -12.94 5.37
N GLY A 97 2.15 -12.68 4.87
CA GLY A 97 3.29 -13.59 4.96
C GLY A 97 4.55 -12.98 5.52
N VAL A 98 5.49 -13.86 5.87
CA VAL A 98 6.86 -13.47 6.19
C VAL A 98 7.59 -13.12 4.89
N SER A 99 8.34 -12.02 4.89
CA SER A 99 9.02 -11.54 3.69
C SER A 99 10.39 -12.19 3.52
N ASP A 100 10.70 -12.52 2.26
CA ASP A 100 12.08 -12.70 1.81
C ASP A 100 12.74 -11.31 1.63
N GLY A 101 14.03 -11.30 1.36
CA GLY A 101 14.77 -10.06 1.11
C GLY A 101 15.28 -9.39 2.38
N SER A 102 15.79 -8.19 2.21
CA SER A 102 16.45 -7.40 3.26
C SER A 102 16.03 -5.93 3.21
N ILE A 103 15.89 -5.34 4.38
CA ILE A 103 15.62 -3.89 4.51
C ILE A 103 16.76 -3.03 3.94
N ASP A 104 17.97 -3.57 3.86
CA ASP A 104 19.15 -2.80 3.41
C ASP A 104 18.98 -2.24 1.99
N ALA A 105 18.44 -3.04 1.08
CA ALA A 105 18.18 -2.60 -0.29
C ALA A 105 17.12 -1.50 -0.32
N PHE A 106 16.06 -1.65 0.45
CA PHE A 106 15.03 -0.61 0.59
C PHE A 106 15.61 0.66 1.19
N GLN A 107 16.39 0.55 2.26
CA GLN A 107 16.99 1.72 2.91
C GLN A 107 17.84 2.51 1.93
N THR A 108 18.67 1.84 1.13
CA THR A 108 19.49 2.50 0.11
C THR A 108 18.60 3.24 -0.92
N ALA A 109 17.55 2.61 -1.40
CA ALA A 109 16.62 3.23 -2.34
C ALA A 109 15.86 4.40 -1.71
N TYR A 110 15.46 4.28 -0.47
CA TYR A 110 14.75 5.32 0.27
C TYR A 110 15.62 6.57 0.49
N GLU A 111 16.86 6.39 0.89
CA GLU A 111 17.83 7.48 1.05
C GLU A 111 18.10 8.18 -0.29
N ALA A 112 18.25 7.41 -1.36
CA ALA A 112 18.46 7.95 -2.70
C ALA A 112 17.24 8.71 -3.25
N PHE A 113 16.03 8.31 -2.84
CA PHE A 113 14.78 8.97 -3.23
C PHE A 113 14.71 10.42 -2.69
N GLY A 114 15.19 10.65 -1.49
CA GLY A 114 15.41 11.98 -0.94
C GLY A 114 14.17 12.75 -0.49
N ALA A 115 13.02 12.08 -0.36
CA ALA A 115 11.79 12.66 0.15
C ALA A 115 11.18 11.76 1.23
N ASP A 116 10.45 12.35 2.17
CA ASP A 116 9.78 11.60 3.23
C ASP A 116 8.52 10.93 2.68
N VAL A 117 8.53 9.61 2.59
CA VAL A 117 7.39 8.80 2.18
C VAL A 117 7.13 7.75 3.26
N PRO A 118 6.08 7.90 4.07
CA PRO A 118 5.75 6.90 5.07
C PRO A 118 5.29 5.60 4.40
N VAL A 119 5.78 4.48 4.90
CA VAL A 119 5.34 3.15 4.49
C VAL A 119 4.53 2.56 5.65
N PHE A 120 3.23 2.73 5.59
CA PHE A 120 2.29 2.11 6.51
C PHE A 120 2.10 0.64 6.15
N SER A 121 1.99 -0.21 7.14
CA SER A 121 1.76 -1.62 6.93
C SER A 121 0.47 -2.08 7.60
N ILE A 122 -0.32 -2.87 6.90
CA ILE A 122 -1.49 -3.55 7.43
C ILE A 122 -1.21 -5.05 7.34
N MET A 123 -1.03 -5.69 8.49
CA MET A 123 -0.70 -7.11 8.51
C MET A 123 -1.94 -7.98 8.66
N PHE A 124 -1.87 -9.12 8.00
CA PHE A 124 -2.84 -10.21 8.07
C PHE A 124 -2.12 -11.52 8.34
N GLY A 125 -2.89 -12.56 8.63
CA GLY A 125 -2.38 -13.92 8.69
C GLY A 125 -1.14 -14.10 9.54
N SER A 126 -0.06 -14.60 8.93
CA SER A 126 1.22 -14.91 9.56
C SER A 126 2.33 -13.91 9.24
N ALA A 127 2.00 -12.69 8.82
CA ALA A 127 3.00 -11.64 8.58
C ALA A 127 3.90 -11.44 9.80
N ASP A 128 5.17 -11.15 9.55
CA ASP A 128 6.15 -10.90 10.61
C ASP A 128 6.08 -9.42 11.04
N PRO A 129 5.58 -9.14 12.25
CA PRO A 129 5.49 -7.76 12.72
C PRO A 129 6.86 -7.09 12.84
N THR A 130 7.94 -7.83 13.12
CA THR A 130 9.29 -7.28 13.25
C THR A 130 9.76 -6.64 11.95
N GLN A 131 9.58 -7.32 10.81
CA GLN A 131 9.95 -6.79 9.50
C GLN A 131 9.15 -5.54 9.16
N LEU A 132 7.86 -5.55 9.45
CA LEU A 132 6.97 -4.42 9.19
C LEU A 132 7.28 -3.22 10.10
N GLU A 133 7.60 -3.47 11.36
CA GLU A 133 7.98 -2.43 12.32
C GLU A 133 9.29 -1.75 11.94
N GLU A 134 10.30 -2.51 11.50
CA GLU A 134 11.56 -1.94 11.00
C GLU A 134 11.33 -1.00 9.81
N LEU A 135 10.48 -1.43 8.88
CA LEU A 135 10.13 -0.62 7.70
C LEU A 135 9.37 0.64 8.08
N ALA A 136 8.41 0.53 9.00
CA ALA A 136 7.64 1.65 9.51
C ALA A 136 8.53 2.64 10.28
N GLU A 137 9.41 2.15 11.14
CA GLU A 137 10.35 2.99 11.90
C GLU A 137 11.28 3.77 10.98
N LEU A 138 11.85 3.12 9.98
CA LEU A 138 12.72 3.78 9.00
C LEU A 138 12.02 4.93 8.27
N THR A 139 10.73 4.81 8.00
CA THR A 139 9.94 5.75 7.21
C THR A 139 9.00 6.64 8.04
N HIS A 140 9.11 6.59 9.37
CA HIS A 140 8.26 7.35 10.31
C HIS A 140 6.77 7.06 10.17
N ALA A 141 6.43 5.79 9.94
CA ALA A 141 5.07 5.30 9.77
C ALA A 141 4.67 4.35 10.91
N ARG A 142 3.62 3.55 10.70
CA ARG A 142 3.06 2.63 11.71
C ARG A 142 2.64 1.31 11.07
N VAL A 143 2.57 0.28 11.91
CA VAL A 143 2.02 -1.04 11.56
C VAL A 143 0.64 -1.18 12.22
N PHE A 144 -0.33 -1.66 11.47
CA PHE A 144 -1.68 -1.95 11.93
C PHE A 144 -1.98 -3.43 11.80
N ASP A 145 -2.76 -3.96 12.74
CA ASP A 145 -3.26 -5.33 12.65
C ASP A 145 -4.63 -5.31 11.94
N GLY A 146 -4.62 -5.69 10.65
CA GLY A 146 -5.82 -5.74 9.83
C GLY A 146 -6.83 -6.81 10.24
N ARG A 147 -6.44 -7.73 11.11
CA ARG A 147 -7.34 -8.76 11.67
C ARG A 147 -8.23 -8.17 12.76
N GLU A 148 -7.78 -7.12 13.44
CA GLU A 148 -8.50 -6.49 14.54
C GLU A 148 -9.38 -5.34 14.06
N ASP A 149 -8.82 -4.35 13.37
CA ASP A 149 -9.54 -3.17 12.88
C ASP A 149 -9.01 -2.68 11.53
N LEU A 150 -9.48 -3.29 10.46
CA LEU A 150 -9.12 -2.92 9.10
C LEU A 150 -9.58 -1.51 8.72
N ILE A 151 -10.81 -1.16 9.07
CA ILE A 151 -11.38 0.16 8.73
C ILE A 151 -10.65 1.27 9.48
N GLY A 152 -10.38 1.06 10.77
CA GLY A 152 -9.58 1.99 11.57
C GLY A 152 -8.16 2.16 11.04
N ALA A 153 -7.53 1.08 10.57
CA ALA A 153 -6.23 1.13 9.94
C ALA A 153 -6.24 2.03 8.68
N PHE A 154 -7.17 1.82 7.77
CA PHE A 154 -7.30 2.66 6.57
C PHE A 154 -7.62 4.12 6.91
N ARG A 155 -8.50 4.37 7.87
CA ARG A 155 -8.80 5.74 8.33
C ARG A 155 -7.56 6.43 8.87
N SER A 156 -6.75 5.74 9.64
CA SER A 156 -5.51 6.29 10.20
C SER A 156 -4.50 6.65 9.12
N VAL A 157 -4.37 5.81 8.10
CA VAL A 157 -3.50 6.10 6.95
C VAL A 157 -4.03 7.27 6.14
N LYS A 158 -5.32 7.30 5.83
CA LYS A 158 -5.93 8.41 5.07
C LYS A 158 -5.91 9.71 5.86
N GLY A 159 -5.99 9.68 7.17
CA GLY A 159 -5.85 10.84 8.04
C GLY A 159 -4.47 11.50 7.99
N TYR A 160 -3.44 10.78 7.54
CA TYR A 160 -2.12 11.33 7.27
C TYR A 160 -2.16 12.34 6.10
N ASN A 161 -2.98 12.08 5.12
CA ASN A 161 -3.16 12.95 3.97
C ASN A 161 -4.20 14.05 4.24
#